data_fb7ff425edf9296aced1d5c76b361b02
#
_entry.id   fb7ff425edf9296aced1d5c76b361b02
#
_cell.length_a   1.000
_cell.length_b   1.000
_cell.length_c   1.000
_cell.angle_alpha   90.00
_cell.angle_beta   90.00
_cell.angle_gamma   90.00
#
_symmetry.space_group_name_H-M   'P 1'
#
loop_
_entity.id
_entity.type
_entity.pdbx_description
1 polymer ?
#
loop_
_entity_poly.entity_id
_entity_poly.type
_entity_poly.pdbx_seq_one_letter_code
_entity_poly.pdbx_strand_id
1 'polypeptide(L)'
;MSAAIGAALKKIAVALLTDKKVLKTLGMAILVLIVALLLPLMAMMAILTGDIELDTRELMDRIEANLSASDLAMLTTIQDTMDGIETALTDAEMPSRVREAQALYIMALYDKSGSSNFVSRLVSCFWENQTDTQLINAVNSEFGTNIVVEEFSRVAQNLRTTYIDYSDYYDPTIKNNLDLVQWAIEAHSSGWGYVWGTYGHVLTRSYYEAKLAQYPEGVGNYADFILANWLGKRTADCVGLVKGYCWFDPEAQSIGYAVNGMPDIATEQMIEWCDEKGSISTMPEIPGLLLWMDGHVGIYIGDGYAIEAMGTRYGVVKTQVAGRGWQKWGKIPSIEYIEEAEETEPSEAAVG
;
A
#
# COMPACT_ATOMS: atom_id res chain seq x y z
N MET A 1 -11.82 -4.77 15.45
CA MET A 1 -11.04 -3.91 16.38
C MET A 1 -10.78 -4.70 17.65
N SER A 2 -9.52 -4.89 18.06
CA SER A 2 -9.23 -5.63 19.29
C SER A 2 -9.75 -4.85 20.50
N ALA A 3 -10.18 -5.56 21.56
CA ALA A 3 -10.68 -4.95 22.79
C ALA A 3 -9.69 -3.93 23.41
N ALA A 4 -8.40 -4.07 23.14
CA ALA A 4 -7.35 -3.16 23.57
C ALA A 4 -7.38 -1.80 22.84
N ILE A 5 -7.68 -1.78 21.52
CA ILE A 5 -7.83 -0.53 20.75
C ILE A 5 -9.11 0.19 21.20
N GLY A 6 -10.20 -0.55 21.42
CA GLY A 6 -11.43 0.00 21.98
C GLY A 6 -11.25 0.58 23.39
N ALA A 7 -10.43 -0.05 24.23
CA ALA A 7 -10.13 0.43 25.59
C ALA A 7 -9.20 1.66 25.56
N ALA A 8 -8.23 1.72 24.65
CA ALA A 8 -7.35 2.87 24.45
C ALA A 8 -8.14 4.07 23.90
N LEU A 9 -8.97 3.87 22.88
CA LEU A 9 -9.86 4.89 22.33
C LEU A 9 -10.87 5.39 23.38
N LYS A 10 -11.38 4.50 24.25
CA LYS A 10 -12.27 4.87 25.33
C LYS A 10 -11.58 5.68 26.44
N LYS A 11 -10.30 5.35 26.75
CA LYS A 11 -9.47 6.16 27.68
C LYS A 11 -9.14 7.53 27.11
N ILE A 12 -8.82 7.61 25.82
CA ILE A 12 -8.58 8.86 25.10
C ILE A 12 -9.87 9.69 25.05
N ALA A 13 -11.00 9.08 24.70
CA ALA A 13 -12.29 9.77 24.68
C ALA A 13 -12.71 10.30 26.08
N VAL A 14 -12.45 9.55 27.14
CA VAL A 14 -12.74 9.98 28.52
C VAL A 14 -11.79 11.10 28.97
N ALA A 15 -10.50 11.03 28.64
CA ALA A 15 -9.54 12.11 28.92
C ALA A 15 -9.90 13.39 28.14
N LEU A 16 -10.37 13.26 26.91
CA LEU A 16 -10.86 14.36 26.08
C LEU A 16 -12.13 15.03 26.65
N LEU A 17 -12.97 14.30 27.34
CA LEU A 17 -14.24 14.81 27.91
C LEU A 17 -14.07 15.50 29.27
N THR A 18 -12.90 15.33 29.94
CA THR A 18 -12.71 15.79 31.33
C THR A 18 -11.79 16.98 31.49
N ASP A 19 -10.96 17.34 30.51
CA ASP A 19 -10.05 18.49 30.61
C ASP A 19 -10.14 19.43 29.41
N LYS A 20 -10.73 20.62 29.61
CA LYS A 20 -10.95 21.63 28.56
C LYS A 20 -9.66 22.19 27.92
N LYS A 21 -8.50 22.09 28.57
CA LYS A 21 -7.21 22.52 28.01
C LYS A 21 -6.56 21.43 27.16
N VAL A 22 -6.68 20.19 27.60
CA VAL A 22 -6.27 19.00 26.84
C VAL A 22 -7.19 18.82 25.62
N LEU A 23 -8.48 19.18 25.75
CA LEU A 23 -9.45 19.14 24.67
C LEU A 23 -9.07 20.02 23.48
N LYS A 24 -8.46 21.18 23.72
CA LYS A 24 -8.14 22.15 22.66
C LYS A 24 -6.88 21.80 21.87
N THR A 25 -5.86 21.27 22.50
CA THR A 25 -4.56 21.01 21.87
C THR A 25 -4.43 19.54 21.41
N LEU A 26 -4.90 18.62 22.24
CA LEU A 26 -4.89 17.17 21.91
C LEU A 26 -6.05 16.78 21.00
N GLY A 27 -7.19 17.46 21.13
CA GLY A 27 -8.39 17.23 20.32
C GLY A 27 -8.16 17.51 18.84
N MET A 28 -7.38 18.53 18.53
CA MET A 28 -7.09 18.90 17.14
C MET A 28 -6.01 17.99 16.53
N ALA A 29 -4.95 17.67 17.26
CA ALA A 29 -3.94 16.71 16.81
C ALA A 29 -4.55 15.31 16.62
N ILE A 30 -5.50 14.94 17.49
CA ILE A 30 -6.26 13.68 17.34
C ILE A 30 -7.27 13.77 16.21
N LEU A 31 -7.90 14.91 15.96
CA LEU A 31 -8.81 15.09 14.83
C LEU A 31 -8.04 14.99 13.50
N VAL A 32 -6.84 15.57 13.41
CA VAL A 32 -5.98 15.47 12.24
C VAL A 32 -5.47 14.03 12.05
N LEU A 33 -5.10 13.36 13.14
CA LEU A 33 -4.74 11.94 13.12
C LEU A 33 -5.93 11.07 12.71
N ILE A 34 -7.13 11.38 13.24
CA ILE A 34 -8.37 10.71 12.86
C ILE A 34 -8.68 10.99 11.39
N VAL A 35 -8.53 12.20 10.91
CA VAL A 35 -8.74 12.55 9.51
C VAL A 35 -7.67 11.93 8.62
N ALA A 36 -6.40 12.01 8.96
CA ALA A 36 -5.31 11.42 8.16
C ALA A 36 -5.29 9.88 8.16
N LEU A 37 -5.71 9.24 9.26
CA LEU A 37 -5.78 7.77 9.37
C LEU A 37 -7.17 7.21 9.04
N LEU A 38 -8.24 7.98 9.25
CA LEU A 38 -9.61 7.54 8.99
C LEU A 38 -10.13 7.97 7.62
N LEU A 39 -9.57 8.99 6.96
CA LEU A 39 -9.94 9.32 5.57
C LEU A 39 -9.69 8.15 4.63
N PRO A 40 -8.54 7.50 4.62
CA PRO A 40 -8.35 6.28 3.83
C PRO A 40 -9.27 5.14 4.31
N LEU A 41 -9.52 5.03 5.62
CA LEU A 41 -10.39 4.01 6.19
C LEU A 41 -11.88 4.30 5.91
N MET A 42 -12.29 5.57 5.94
CA MET A 42 -13.65 6.01 5.60
C MET A 42 -13.91 5.97 4.10
N ALA A 43 -12.94 6.31 3.26
CA ALA A 43 -12.98 6.09 1.82
C ALA A 43 -13.12 4.59 1.51
N MET A 44 -12.38 3.73 2.21
CA MET A 44 -12.49 2.28 2.08
C MET A 44 -13.85 1.75 2.59
N MET A 45 -14.42 2.32 3.66
CA MET A 45 -15.77 1.97 4.14
C MET A 45 -16.87 2.45 3.19
N ALA A 46 -16.73 3.62 2.59
CA ALA A 46 -17.68 4.16 1.60
C ALA A 46 -17.72 3.29 0.33
N ILE A 47 -16.55 2.81 -0.12
CA ILE A 47 -16.44 1.85 -1.25
C ILE A 47 -17.08 0.49 -0.89
N LEU A 48 -16.97 0.04 0.37
CA LEU A 48 -17.50 -1.24 0.83
C LEU A 48 -19.02 -1.22 1.07
N THR A 49 -19.61 -0.08 1.36
CA THR A 49 -21.06 0.04 1.63
C THR A 49 -21.88 0.48 0.42
N GLY A 50 -21.22 0.91 -0.68
CA GLY A 50 -21.87 1.26 -1.94
C GLY A 50 -22.79 2.51 -1.88
N ASP A 51 -22.84 3.23 -0.77
CA ASP A 51 -23.89 4.23 -0.50
C ASP A 51 -23.38 5.66 -0.26
N ILE A 52 -22.07 5.92 -0.29
CA ILE A 52 -21.56 7.29 -0.07
C ILE A 52 -20.36 7.55 -0.98
N GLU A 53 -20.53 8.32 -2.04
CA GLU A 53 -19.48 9.13 -2.64
C GLU A 53 -19.05 10.19 -1.61
N LEU A 54 -18.10 9.87 -0.76
CA LEU A 54 -17.44 10.86 0.08
C LEU A 54 -16.46 11.63 -0.81
N ASP A 55 -16.89 12.79 -1.28
CA ASP A 55 -15.96 13.78 -1.84
C ASP A 55 -15.04 14.25 -0.69
N THR A 56 -13.86 13.62 -0.63
CA THR A 56 -12.84 13.92 0.38
C THR A 56 -12.42 15.39 0.31
N ARG A 57 -12.50 16.01 -0.87
CA ARG A 57 -12.22 17.42 -1.08
C ARG A 57 -13.29 18.31 -0.44
N GLU A 58 -14.57 18.02 -0.67
CA GLU A 58 -15.68 18.76 -0.03
C GLU A 58 -15.64 18.61 1.50
N LEU A 59 -15.24 17.44 2.02
CA LEU A 59 -15.08 17.23 3.45
C LEU A 59 -13.91 18.05 4.02
N MET A 60 -12.77 18.10 3.34
CA MET A 60 -11.63 18.92 3.74
C MET A 60 -11.97 20.41 3.69
N ASP A 61 -12.60 20.89 2.62
CA ASP A 61 -13.07 22.29 2.49
C ASP A 61 -14.02 22.68 3.62
N ARG A 62 -14.91 21.78 4.04
CA ARG A 62 -15.83 22.01 5.18
C ARG A 62 -15.11 22.00 6.53
N ILE A 63 -14.08 21.17 6.71
CA ILE A 63 -13.24 21.14 7.90
C ILE A 63 -12.47 22.46 7.99
N GLU A 64 -11.78 22.85 6.91
CA GLU A 64 -11.01 24.10 6.85
C GLU A 64 -11.88 25.35 7.10
N ALA A 65 -13.09 25.38 6.52
CA ALA A 65 -14.02 26.49 6.72
C ALA A 65 -14.53 26.64 8.18
N ASN A 66 -14.42 25.62 9.01
CA ASN A 66 -14.86 25.61 10.41
C ASN A 66 -13.70 25.73 11.41
N LEU A 67 -12.44 25.75 10.97
CA LEU A 67 -11.27 25.88 11.81
C LEU A 67 -10.95 27.34 12.12
N SER A 68 -10.42 27.61 13.32
CA SER A 68 -9.88 28.93 13.63
C SER A 68 -8.54 29.15 12.90
N ALA A 69 -8.13 30.41 12.73
CA ALA A 69 -6.83 30.73 12.12
C ALA A 69 -5.64 30.09 12.87
N SER A 70 -5.76 29.88 14.19
CA SER A 70 -4.73 29.18 14.98
C SER A 70 -4.71 27.68 14.70
N ASP A 71 -5.86 27.09 14.41
CA ASP A 71 -5.98 25.66 14.12
C ASP A 71 -5.45 25.37 12.72
N LEU A 72 -5.73 26.25 11.74
CA LEU A 72 -5.17 26.21 10.40
C LEU A 72 -3.64 26.34 10.41
N ALA A 73 -3.09 27.28 11.18
CA ALA A 73 -1.64 27.43 11.33
C ALA A 73 -0.99 26.19 11.95
N MET A 74 -1.67 25.52 12.88
CA MET A 74 -1.19 24.27 13.46
C MET A 74 -1.22 23.13 12.44
N LEU A 75 -2.29 23.00 11.64
CA LEU A 75 -2.38 22.02 10.56
C LEU A 75 -1.27 22.21 9.53
N THR A 76 -1.05 23.46 9.09
CA THR A 76 0.05 23.79 8.17
C THR A 76 1.41 23.37 8.76
N THR A 77 1.66 23.66 10.04
CA THR A 77 2.92 23.26 10.69
C THR A 77 3.10 21.74 10.75
N ILE A 78 2.01 21.00 11.00
CA ILE A 78 2.04 19.53 10.99
C ILE A 78 2.35 19.03 9.58
N GLN A 79 1.64 19.54 8.58
CA GLN A 79 1.85 19.17 7.19
C GLN A 79 3.28 19.47 6.73
N ASP A 80 3.78 20.70 6.95
CA ASP A 80 5.14 21.08 6.60
C ASP A 80 6.19 20.18 7.27
N THR A 81 5.93 19.74 8.50
CA THR A 81 6.83 18.81 9.20
C THR A 81 6.77 17.40 8.60
N MET A 82 5.58 16.91 8.26
CA MET A 82 5.40 15.61 7.62
C MET A 82 6.05 15.56 6.23
N ASP A 83 5.88 16.63 5.43
CA ASP A 83 6.49 16.78 4.11
C ASP A 83 8.03 16.88 4.23
N GLY A 84 8.51 17.58 5.25
CA GLY A 84 9.93 17.64 5.56
C GLY A 84 10.53 16.29 5.96
N ILE A 85 9.81 15.47 6.72
CA ILE A 85 10.20 14.09 7.07
C ILE A 85 10.27 13.23 5.81
N GLU A 86 9.25 13.30 4.96
CA GLU A 86 9.18 12.55 3.71
C GLU A 86 10.34 12.91 2.78
N THR A 87 10.55 14.20 2.52
CA THR A 87 11.67 14.68 1.71
C THR A 87 13.01 14.19 2.26
N ALA A 88 13.26 14.36 3.56
CA ALA A 88 14.54 14.03 4.15
C ALA A 88 14.83 12.51 4.20
N LEU A 89 13.82 11.66 4.37
CA LEU A 89 13.99 10.20 4.31
C LEU A 89 14.11 9.69 2.88
N THR A 90 13.42 10.32 1.92
CA THR A 90 13.59 10.01 0.49
C THR A 90 14.98 10.37 0.02
N ASP A 91 15.49 11.57 0.38
CA ASP A 91 16.86 11.99 0.08
C ASP A 91 17.93 11.08 0.73
N ALA A 92 17.57 10.44 1.84
CA ALA A 92 18.43 9.47 2.55
C ALA A 92 18.25 8.02 2.02
N GLU A 93 17.58 7.83 0.90
CA GLU A 93 17.30 6.52 0.26
C GLU A 93 16.50 5.56 1.17
N MET A 94 15.64 6.10 2.03
CA MET A 94 14.78 5.32 2.94
C MET A 94 13.28 5.67 2.83
N PRO A 95 12.69 5.74 1.61
CA PRO A 95 11.29 6.13 1.44
C PRO A 95 10.29 5.20 2.14
N SER A 96 10.60 3.91 2.25
CA SER A 96 9.78 2.93 2.97
C SER A 96 9.63 3.22 4.47
N ARG A 97 10.53 4.04 5.07
CA ARG A 97 10.51 4.39 6.49
C ARG A 97 9.73 5.69 6.79
N VAL A 98 9.26 6.41 5.77
CA VAL A 98 8.56 7.70 5.90
C VAL A 98 7.36 7.59 6.83
N ARG A 99 6.48 6.61 6.62
CA ARG A 99 5.26 6.42 7.43
C ARG A 99 5.55 6.12 8.90
N GLU A 100 6.63 5.39 9.17
CA GLU A 100 7.06 5.12 10.55
C GLU A 100 7.55 6.40 11.25
N ALA A 101 8.32 7.23 10.55
CA ALA A 101 8.81 8.49 11.10
C ALA A 101 7.67 9.50 11.30
N GLN A 102 6.73 9.59 10.36
CA GLN A 102 5.53 10.40 10.48
C GLN A 102 4.66 9.93 11.66
N ALA A 103 4.51 8.61 11.85
CA ALA A 103 3.80 8.06 13.00
C ALA A 103 4.50 8.38 14.34
N LEU A 104 5.83 8.25 14.41
CA LEU A 104 6.60 8.65 15.60
C LEU A 104 6.44 10.12 15.90
N TYR A 105 6.49 10.99 14.87
CA TYR A 105 6.23 12.41 15.02
C TYR A 105 4.87 12.67 15.65
N ILE A 106 3.81 12.15 15.08
CA ILE A 106 2.43 12.41 15.54
C ILE A 106 2.17 11.80 16.92
N MET A 107 2.64 10.57 17.16
CA MET A 107 2.30 9.82 18.37
C MET A 107 3.10 10.25 19.61
N ALA A 108 4.37 10.69 19.42
CA ALA A 108 5.28 10.83 20.55
C ALA A 108 6.21 12.06 20.48
N LEU A 109 6.36 12.70 19.33
CA LEU A 109 7.36 13.75 19.14
C LEU A 109 6.77 15.11 18.73
N TYR A 110 5.45 15.21 18.62
CA TYR A 110 4.80 16.46 18.20
C TYR A 110 5.21 17.67 19.06
N ASP A 111 5.28 17.50 20.39
CA ASP A 111 5.71 18.54 21.33
C ASP A 111 7.22 18.86 21.27
N LYS A 112 8.01 18.06 20.55
CA LYS A 112 9.45 18.22 20.33
C LYS A 112 9.80 18.89 19.00
N SER A 113 8.82 19.05 18.10
CA SER A 113 9.03 19.52 16.72
C SER A 113 9.31 21.02 16.59
N GLY A 114 9.24 21.79 17.68
CA GLY A 114 9.46 23.25 17.67
C GLY A 114 10.91 23.71 17.36
N SER A 115 11.89 22.80 17.22
CA SER A 115 13.25 23.14 16.84
C SER A 115 13.46 23.05 15.34
N SER A 116 14.19 24.00 14.76
CA SER A 116 14.49 24.07 13.31
C SER A 116 15.27 22.85 12.77
N ASN A 117 15.86 22.04 13.63
CA ASN A 117 16.60 20.83 13.27
C ASN A 117 15.85 19.54 13.64
N PHE A 118 14.55 19.63 13.96
CA PHE A 118 13.76 18.47 14.38
C PHE A 118 13.79 17.36 13.35
N VAL A 119 13.49 17.68 12.08
CA VAL A 119 13.44 16.70 10.99
C VAL A 119 14.79 15.99 10.83
N SER A 120 15.89 16.73 10.75
CA SER A 120 17.22 16.13 10.59
C SER A 120 17.62 15.24 11.77
N ARG A 121 17.25 15.61 12.99
CA ARG A 121 17.46 14.78 14.19
C ARG A 121 16.62 13.50 14.15
N LEU A 122 15.36 13.59 13.74
CA LEU A 122 14.50 12.42 13.62
C LEU A 122 15.04 11.46 12.55
N VAL A 123 15.39 11.98 11.37
CA VAL A 123 15.94 11.19 10.27
C VAL A 123 17.26 10.52 10.67
N SER A 124 18.12 11.18 11.47
CA SER A 124 19.36 10.58 11.96
C SER A 124 19.16 9.37 12.88
N CYS A 125 17.94 9.13 13.37
CA CYS A 125 17.59 7.93 14.12
C CYS A 125 17.32 6.71 13.24
N PHE A 126 17.22 6.90 11.92
CA PHE A 126 16.91 5.83 10.95
C PHE A 126 18.17 5.39 10.19
N TRP A 127 18.28 4.08 9.93
CA TRP A 127 19.29 3.48 9.06
C TRP A 127 18.78 2.17 8.47
N GLU A 128 19.48 1.70 7.45
CA GLU A 128 19.13 0.47 6.74
C GLU A 128 19.18 -0.77 7.64
N ASN A 129 18.27 -1.73 7.45
CA ASN A 129 18.16 -2.98 8.20
C ASN A 129 18.01 -2.84 9.74
N GLN A 130 17.54 -1.69 10.19
CA GLN A 130 17.31 -1.38 11.60
C GLN A 130 16.09 -2.12 12.16
N THR A 131 16.24 -2.71 13.34
CA THR A 131 15.10 -3.29 14.08
C THR A 131 14.29 -2.19 14.79
N ASP A 132 13.01 -2.48 15.09
CA ASP A 132 12.15 -1.57 15.86
C ASP A 132 12.76 -1.22 17.22
N THR A 133 13.38 -2.18 17.89
CA THR A 133 14.08 -1.94 19.16
C THR A 133 15.23 -0.94 19.00
N GLN A 134 16.01 -1.05 17.94
CA GLN A 134 17.12 -0.13 17.67
C GLN A 134 16.60 1.27 17.33
N LEU A 135 15.56 1.37 16.51
CA LEU A 135 14.91 2.64 16.17
C LEU A 135 14.39 3.34 17.43
N ILE A 136 13.59 2.63 18.22
CA ILE A 136 12.95 3.26 19.40
C ILE A 136 13.98 3.64 20.46
N ASN A 137 15.05 2.87 20.63
CA ASN A 137 16.15 3.25 21.51
C ASN A 137 16.88 4.51 21.01
N ALA A 138 17.12 4.65 19.70
CA ALA A 138 17.72 5.84 19.11
C ALA A 138 16.82 7.06 19.32
N VAL A 139 15.52 6.94 19.02
CA VAL A 139 14.55 8.03 19.19
C VAL A 139 14.40 8.43 20.66
N ASN A 140 14.29 7.46 21.57
CA ASN A 140 14.20 7.72 23.01
C ASN A 140 15.45 8.46 23.53
N SER A 141 16.63 8.05 23.07
CA SER A 141 17.90 8.69 23.42
C SER A 141 17.99 10.12 22.88
N GLU A 142 17.63 10.33 21.62
CA GLU A 142 17.75 11.61 20.92
C GLU A 142 16.76 12.66 21.44
N PHE A 143 15.52 12.24 21.75
CA PHE A 143 14.44 13.17 22.11
C PHE A 143 14.08 13.14 23.61
N GLY A 144 14.71 12.27 24.39
CA GLY A 144 14.42 12.13 25.83
C GLY A 144 12.99 11.60 26.07
N THR A 145 12.53 10.66 25.25
CA THR A 145 11.20 10.03 25.36
C THR A 145 11.29 8.64 25.98
N ASN A 146 10.14 8.05 26.28
CA ASN A 146 10.02 6.67 26.80
C ASN A 146 9.00 5.88 25.96
N ILE A 147 9.17 5.91 24.64
CA ILE A 147 8.32 5.15 23.72
C ILE A 147 8.53 3.66 23.99
N VAL A 148 7.43 2.91 24.13
CA VAL A 148 7.45 1.46 24.37
C VAL A 148 7.61 0.73 23.04
N VAL A 149 8.63 -0.10 22.91
CA VAL A 149 8.96 -0.82 21.67
C VAL A 149 7.79 -1.64 21.15
N GLU A 150 7.13 -2.41 22.03
CA GLU A 150 6.00 -3.28 21.65
C GLU A 150 4.80 -2.51 21.13
N GLU A 151 4.56 -1.31 21.65
CA GLU A 151 3.46 -0.44 21.18
C GLU A 151 3.77 0.12 19.80
N PHE A 152 5.00 0.61 19.61
CA PHE A 152 5.47 1.07 18.31
C PHE A 152 5.48 -0.06 17.28
N SER A 153 6.04 -1.23 17.62
CA SER A 153 6.12 -2.36 16.67
C SER A 153 4.76 -2.78 16.13
N ARG A 154 3.71 -2.72 16.95
CA ARG A 154 2.34 -2.98 16.48
C ARG A 154 1.87 -1.95 15.45
N VAL A 155 2.17 -0.68 15.68
CA VAL A 155 1.83 0.39 14.73
C VAL A 155 2.67 0.27 13.46
N ALA A 156 3.98 0.10 13.59
CA ALA A 156 4.91 -0.05 12.48
C ALA A 156 4.57 -1.26 11.60
N GLN A 157 4.23 -2.40 12.19
CA GLN A 157 3.81 -3.57 11.45
C GLN A 157 2.55 -3.30 10.62
N ASN A 158 1.56 -2.61 11.18
CA ASN A 158 0.36 -2.22 10.44
C ASN A 158 0.71 -1.24 9.30
N LEU A 159 1.58 -0.26 9.55
CA LEU A 159 2.01 0.70 8.53
C LEU A 159 2.75 0.01 7.38
N ARG A 160 3.71 -0.87 7.68
CA ARG A 160 4.43 -1.66 6.67
C ARG A 160 3.48 -2.53 5.84
N THR A 161 2.47 -3.12 6.47
CA THR A 161 1.49 -3.94 5.76
C THR A 161 0.56 -3.09 4.88
N THR A 162 0.29 -1.85 5.25
CA THR A 162 -0.60 -0.95 4.49
C THR A 162 0.11 -0.10 3.44
N TYR A 163 1.43 0.05 3.53
CA TYR A 163 2.22 0.76 2.53
C TYR A 163 2.64 -0.19 1.41
N ILE A 164 2.53 0.26 0.17
CA ILE A 164 3.10 -0.40 -1.00
C ILE A 164 4.30 0.41 -1.43
N ASP A 165 5.47 -0.18 -1.34
CA ASP A 165 6.70 0.45 -1.79
C ASP A 165 6.70 0.54 -3.33
N TYR A 166 6.87 1.74 -3.84
CA TYR A 166 6.94 2.02 -5.27
C TYR A 166 8.23 2.78 -5.64
N SER A 167 9.23 2.75 -4.75
CA SER A 167 10.53 3.40 -4.98
C SER A 167 11.26 2.83 -6.20
N ASP A 168 11.04 1.54 -6.49
CA ASP A 168 11.63 0.85 -7.63
C ASP A 168 10.77 0.94 -8.90
N TYR A 169 9.69 1.75 -8.90
CA TYR A 169 8.87 1.94 -10.09
C TYR A 169 9.62 2.81 -11.11
N TYR A 170 9.46 2.44 -12.37
CA TYR A 170 10.05 3.16 -13.50
C TYR A 170 9.43 4.56 -13.65
N ASP A 171 8.10 4.63 -13.67
CA ASP A 171 7.33 5.88 -13.69
C ASP A 171 5.96 5.69 -13.02
N PRO A 172 5.84 5.97 -11.71
CA PRO A 172 4.57 5.77 -10.99
C PRO A 172 3.44 6.71 -11.44
N THR A 173 3.72 7.72 -12.27
CA THR A 173 2.71 8.66 -12.77
C THR A 173 1.88 8.09 -13.92
N ILE A 174 2.36 7.03 -14.58
CA ILE A 174 1.66 6.31 -15.64
C ILE A 174 1.51 4.83 -15.29
N LYS A 175 0.52 4.16 -15.84
CA LYS A 175 0.42 2.71 -15.74
C LYS A 175 1.22 2.07 -16.86
N ASN A 176 2.25 1.31 -16.51
CA ASN A 176 3.18 0.70 -17.47
C ASN A 176 3.51 -0.75 -17.10
N ASN A 177 4.08 -1.48 -18.05
CA ASN A 177 4.41 -2.89 -17.91
C ASN A 177 5.55 -3.14 -16.91
N LEU A 178 6.53 -2.24 -16.80
CA LEU A 178 7.67 -2.40 -15.88
C LEU A 178 7.22 -2.25 -14.43
N ASP A 179 6.39 -1.27 -14.14
CA ASP A 179 5.83 -1.08 -12.81
C ASP A 179 4.80 -2.17 -12.44
N LEU A 180 4.10 -2.75 -13.43
CA LEU A 180 3.28 -3.95 -13.18
C LEU A 180 4.15 -5.13 -12.72
N VAL A 181 5.36 -5.27 -13.28
CA VAL A 181 6.33 -6.28 -12.86
C VAL A 181 6.79 -6.02 -11.43
N GLN A 182 7.15 -4.78 -11.10
CA GLN A 182 7.56 -4.40 -9.74
C GLN A 182 6.45 -4.62 -8.72
N TRP A 183 5.21 -4.25 -9.05
CA TRP A 183 4.04 -4.58 -8.23
C TRP A 183 3.90 -6.07 -7.96
N ALA A 184 4.08 -6.90 -8.98
CA ALA A 184 3.99 -8.35 -8.83
C ALA A 184 5.15 -8.90 -7.97
N ILE A 185 6.38 -8.38 -8.15
CA ILE A 185 7.55 -8.73 -7.34
C ILE A 185 7.33 -8.35 -5.88
N GLU A 186 6.83 -7.14 -5.62
CA GLU A 186 6.49 -6.69 -4.26
C GLU A 186 5.41 -7.57 -3.64
N ALA A 187 4.34 -7.89 -4.36
CA ALA A 187 3.30 -8.78 -3.87
C ALA A 187 3.82 -10.18 -3.50
N HIS A 188 4.77 -10.71 -4.28
CA HIS A 188 5.41 -11.99 -4.01
C HIS A 188 6.35 -11.90 -2.80
N SER A 189 7.26 -10.91 -2.76
CA SER A 189 8.27 -10.77 -1.70
C SER A 189 7.66 -10.46 -0.34
N SER A 190 6.57 -9.67 -0.32
CA SER A 190 5.78 -9.37 0.88
C SER A 190 4.81 -10.49 1.28
N GLY A 191 4.75 -11.59 0.52
CA GLY A 191 3.96 -12.77 0.86
C GLY A 191 2.46 -12.51 0.89
N TRP A 192 1.93 -11.83 -0.14
CA TRP A 192 0.49 -11.61 -0.26
C TRP A 192 -0.27 -12.92 -0.32
N GLY A 193 -1.42 -12.95 0.37
CA GLY A 193 -2.32 -14.08 0.36
C GLY A 193 -3.24 -14.10 -0.86
N TYR A 194 -3.96 -15.21 -1.00
CA TYR A 194 -5.02 -15.34 -1.99
C TYR A 194 -6.38 -15.42 -1.28
N VAL A 195 -7.27 -14.51 -1.64
CA VAL A 195 -8.69 -14.57 -1.28
C VAL A 195 -9.51 -14.16 -2.49
N TRP A 196 -10.51 -14.96 -2.84
CA TRP A 196 -11.35 -14.72 -4.01
C TRP A 196 -12.03 -13.35 -3.96
N GLY A 197 -11.94 -12.58 -5.06
CA GLY A 197 -12.52 -11.25 -5.20
C GLY A 197 -11.73 -10.12 -4.52
N THR A 198 -10.49 -10.39 -4.05
CA THR A 198 -9.60 -9.34 -3.51
C THR A 198 -8.58 -8.88 -4.56
N TYR A 199 -8.05 -7.66 -4.41
CA TYR A 199 -7.21 -7.02 -5.42
C TYR A 199 -6.10 -6.13 -4.81
N GLY A 200 -5.49 -6.58 -3.71
CA GLY A 200 -4.33 -5.94 -3.10
C GLY A 200 -4.57 -5.25 -1.76
N HIS A 201 -5.81 -5.19 -1.28
CA HIS A 201 -6.09 -4.64 0.05
C HIS A 201 -5.64 -5.57 1.18
N VAL A 202 -5.36 -4.96 2.34
CA VAL A 202 -5.12 -5.71 3.58
C VAL A 202 -6.41 -6.41 4.00
N LEU A 203 -6.34 -7.72 4.21
CA LEU A 203 -7.48 -8.51 4.63
C LEU A 203 -7.82 -8.24 6.10
N THR A 204 -8.69 -7.27 6.34
CA THR A 204 -9.29 -7.04 7.66
C THR A 204 -10.39 -8.07 7.94
N ARG A 205 -10.81 -8.18 9.20
CA ARG A 205 -11.95 -9.05 9.56
C ARG A 205 -13.23 -8.66 8.80
N SER A 206 -13.53 -7.37 8.72
CA SER A 206 -14.71 -6.87 8.00
C SER A 206 -14.62 -7.12 6.50
N TYR A 207 -13.43 -6.95 5.90
CA TYR A 207 -13.23 -7.23 4.48
C TYR A 207 -13.36 -8.74 4.17
N TYR A 208 -12.81 -9.59 5.05
CA TYR A 208 -13.02 -11.05 4.95
C TYR A 208 -14.52 -11.41 5.02
N GLU A 209 -15.27 -10.86 5.98
CA GLU A 209 -16.70 -11.14 6.13
C GLU A 209 -17.50 -10.67 4.91
N ALA A 210 -17.16 -9.52 4.33
CA ALA A 210 -17.75 -9.03 3.08
C ALA A 210 -17.46 -10.00 1.91
N LYS A 211 -16.21 -10.49 1.78
CA LYS A 211 -15.86 -11.45 0.72
C LYS A 211 -16.48 -12.84 0.94
N LEU A 212 -16.61 -13.27 2.18
CA LEU A 212 -17.35 -14.50 2.54
C LEU A 212 -18.82 -14.40 2.15
N ALA A 213 -19.47 -13.27 2.39
CA ALA A 213 -20.85 -13.04 1.99
C ALA A 213 -21.02 -12.99 0.46
N GLN A 214 -20.05 -12.38 -0.24
CA GLN A 214 -20.06 -12.25 -1.70
C GLN A 214 -19.75 -13.57 -2.42
N TYR A 215 -18.83 -14.38 -1.87
CA TYR A 215 -18.31 -15.62 -2.47
C TYR A 215 -18.31 -16.76 -1.44
N PRO A 216 -19.49 -17.24 -1.00
CA PRO A 216 -19.59 -18.18 0.12
C PRO A 216 -18.87 -19.53 -0.14
N GLU A 217 -18.83 -19.99 -1.38
CA GLU A 217 -18.10 -21.22 -1.72
C GLU A 217 -16.61 -20.98 -1.89
N GLY A 218 -16.21 -19.93 -2.63
CA GLY A 218 -14.82 -19.61 -2.93
C GLY A 218 -14.00 -19.17 -1.70
N VAL A 219 -14.65 -18.54 -0.72
CA VAL A 219 -14.05 -18.08 0.53
C VAL A 219 -14.37 -19.02 1.69
N GLY A 220 -15.64 -19.45 1.82
CA GLY A 220 -16.10 -20.23 2.96
C GLY A 220 -15.47 -21.62 3.06
N ASN A 221 -15.23 -22.30 1.92
CA ASN A 221 -14.55 -23.59 1.91
C ASN A 221 -13.10 -23.54 2.44
N TYR A 222 -12.52 -22.35 2.54
CA TYR A 222 -11.18 -22.10 3.03
C TYR A 222 -11.12 -21.19 4.27
N ALA A 223 -12.25 -20.98 4.95
CA ALA A 223 -12.41 -20.02 6.04
C ALA A 223 -11.30 -20.12 7.10
N ASP A 224 -11.09 -21.31 7.67
CA ASP A 224 -10.10 -21.53 8.71
C ASP A 224 -8.68 -21.22 8.21
N PHE A 225 -8.37 -21.64 6.97
CA PHE A 225 -7.05 -21.40 6.38
C PHE A 225 -6.81 -19.90 6.14
N ILE A 226 -7.79 -19.19 5.57
CA ILE A 226 -7.71 -17.75 5.30
C ILE A 226 -7.51 -16.97 6.59
N LEU A 227 -8.31 -17.28 7.61
CA LEU A 227 -8.22 -16.58 8.91
C LEU A 227 -6.90 -16.85 9.64
N ALA A 228 -6.33 -18.03 9.49
CA ALA A 228 -5.05 -18.40 10.13
C ALA A 228 -3.84 -17.82 9.39
N ASN A 229 -3.89 -17.65 8.05
CA ASN A 229 -2.70 -17.37 7.24
C ASN A 229 -2.73 -16.00 6.57
N TRP A 230 -3.91 -15.48 6.21
CA TRP A 230 -4.05 -14.29 5.39
C TRP A 230 -4.62 -13.07 6.11
N LEU A 231 -5.28 -13.26 7.27
CA LEU A 231 -5.82 -12.13 8.03
C LEU A 231 -4.68 -11.18 8.46
N GLY A 232 -4.85 -9.89 8.15
CA GLY A 232 -3.86 -8.86 8.39
C GLY A 232 -2.79 -8.72 7.30
N LYS A 233 -2.79 -9.59 6.28
CA LYS A 233 -1.92 -9.47 5.11
C LYS A 233 -2.67 -8.87 3.91
N ARG A 234 -1.95 -8.35 2.93
CA ARG A 234 -2.54 -8.03 1.63
C ARG A 234 -2.94 -9.29 0.91
N THR A 235 -4.03 -9.22 0.16
CA THR A 235 -4.56 -10.36 -0.60
C THR A 235 -5.03 -9.94 -1.98
N ALA A 236 -4.83 -10.83 -2.96
CA ALA A 236 -5.38 -10.70 -4.30
C ALA A 236 -5.81 -12.06 -4.83
N ASP A 237 -6.85 -12.13 -5.66
CA ASP A 237 -7.05 -13.27 -6.54
C ASP A 237 -6.24 -13.09 -7.84
N CYS A 238 -6.35 -14.03 -8.78
CA CYS A 238 -5.49 -14.00 -9.96
C CYS A 238 -5.71 -12.76 -10.84
N VAL A 239 -6.95 -12.36 -11.10
CA VAL A 239 -7.26 -11.12 -11.83
C VAL A 239 -7.07 -9.88 -10.94
N GLY A 240 -7.30 -10.03 -9.65
CA GLY A 240 -7.12 -8.98 -8.67
C GLY A 240 -5.68 -8.52 -8.51
N LEU A 241 -4.70 -9.39 -8.75
CA LEU A 241 -3.29 -9.00 -8.75
C LEU A 241 -3.00 -7.99 -9.87
N VAL A 242 -3.55 -8.20 -11.06
CA VAL A 242 -3.43 -7.28 -12.21
C VAL A 242 -4.26 -6.02 -12.01
N LYS A 243 -5.55 -6.19 -11.67
CA LYS A 243 -6.47 -5.06 -11.44
C LYS A 243 -5.98 -4.14 -10.32
N GLY A 244 -5.46 -4.72 -9.26
CA GLY A 244 -4.91 -3.98 -8.13
C GLY A 244 -3.84 -2.99 -8.53
N TYR A 245 -2.89 -3.38 -9.38
CA TYR A 245 -1.91 -2.47 -9.96
C TYR A 245 -2.54 -1.34 -10.76
N CYS A 246 -3.43 -1.69 -11.69
CA CYS A 246 -4.07 -0.68 -12.54
C CYS A 246 -4.92 0.32 -11.72
N TRP A 247 -5.51 -0.14 -10.62
CA TRP A 247 -6.35 0.68 -9.73
C TRP A 247 -5.58 1.36 -8.59
N PHE A 248 -4.30 1.03 -8.40
CA PHE A 248 -3.47 1.60 -7.34
C PHE A 248 -3.11 3.06 -7.66
N ASP A 249 -3.24 3.92 -6.67
CA ASP A 249 -2.75 5.29 -6.65
C ASP A 249 -1.55 5.35 -5.71
N PRO A 250 -0.33 5.53 -6.23
CA PRO A 250 0.89 5.53 -5.40
C PRO A 250 0.96 6.74 -4.47
N GLU A 251 0.48 7.92 -4.87
CA GLU A 251 0.48 9.11 -4.02
C GLU A 251 -0.50 8.96 -2.86
N ALA A 252 -1.74 8.56 -3.17
CA ALA A 252 -2.76 8.33 -2.15
C ALA A 252 -2.57 7.02 -1.36
N GLN A 253 -1.66 6.14 -1.78
CA GLN A 253 -1.49 4.78 -1.22
C GLN A 253 -2.82 4.02 -1.12
N SER A 254 -3.66 4.17 -2.13
CA SER A 254 -4.99 3.60 -2.17
C SER A 254 -5.24 2.81 -3.46
N ILE A 255 -6.10 1.81 -3.37
CA ILE A 255 -6.51 1.03 -4.54
C ILE A 255 -7.99 1.35 -4.79
N GLY A 256 -8.26 2.03 -5.91
CA GLY A 256 -9.61 2.35 -6.35
C GLY A 256 -10.38 1.11 -6.84
N TYR A 257 -11.52 1.33 -7.47
CA TYR A 257 -12.30 0.28 -8.10
C TYR A 257 -12.73 0.71 -9.51
N ALA A 258 -12.41 -0.11 -10.52
CA ALA A 258 -12.73 0.12 -11.93
C ALA A 258 -12.27 1.50 -12.45
N VAL A 259 -11.09 1.97 -12.01
CA VAL A 259 -10.47 3.25 -12.40
C VAL A 259 -9.33 3.03 -13.41
N ASN A 260 -8.75 4.12 -13.92
CA ASN A 260 -7.60 4.12 -14.83
C ASN A 260 -7.79 3.25 -16.08
N GLY A 261 -9.02 3.18 -16.59
CA GLY A 261 -9.35 2.43 -17.80
C GLY A 261 -9.39 0.90 -17.63
N MET A 262 -9.07 0.37 -16.46
CA MET A 262 -9.11 -1.07 -16.17
C MET A 262 -10.50 -1.47 -15.65
N PRO A 263 -11.31 -2.22 -16.45
CA PRO A 263 -12.64 -2.68 -16.01
C PRO A 263 -12.53 -3.82 -14.98
N ASP A 264 -13.61 -4.03 -14.21
CA ASP A 264 -13.74 -5.22 -13.36
C ASP A 264 -14.26 -6.41 -14.18
N ILE A 265 -13.34 -7.24 -14.66
CA ILE A 265 -13.58 -8.38 -15.56
C ILE A 265 -12.92 -9.64 -15.04
N ALA A 266 -13.46 -10.80 -15.42
CA ALA A 266 -12.93 -12.12 -15.09
C ALA A 266 -11.81 -12.56 -16.05
N THR A 267 -11.21 -13.73 -15.79
CA THR A 267 -10.04 -14.27 -16.50
C THR A 267 -10.22 -14.35 -18.01
N GLU A 268 -11.35 -14.90 -18.47
CA GLU A 268 -11.68 -15.09 -19.90
C GLU A 268 -11.90 -13.74 -20.58
N GLN A 269 -12.59 -12.82 -19.91
CA GLN A 269 -12.82 -11.47 -20.42
C GLN A 269 -11.51 -10.67 -20.48
N MET A 270 -10.59 -10.87 -19.52
CA MET A 270 -9.32 -10.16 -19.46
C MET A 270 -8.42 -10.49 -20.65
N ILE A 271 -8.26 -11.76 -20.99
CA ILE A 271 -7.46 -12.14 -22.17
C ILE A 271 -8.15 -11.70 -23.47
N GLU A 272 -9.48 -11.78 -23.55
CA GLU A 272 -10.19 -11.31 -24.74
C GLU A 272 -10.16 -9.78 -24.89
N TRP A 273 -10.06 -9.06 -23.80
CA TRP A 273 -9.93 -7.60 -23.77
C TRP A 273 -8.53 -7.10 -24.18
N CYS A 274 -7.50 -7.93 -24.10
CA CYS A 274 -6.14 -7.55 -24.53
C CYS A 274 -6.11 -7.15 -26.02
N ASP A 275 -5.42 -6.05 -26.34
CA ASP A 275 -5.30 -5.52 -27.71
C ASP A 275 -4.45 -6.42 -28.59
N GLU A 276 -3.24 -6.76 -28.11
CA GLU A 276 -2.35 -7.72 -28.73
C GLU A 276 -2.34 -8.99 -27.90
N LYS A 277 -2.57 -10.13 -28.54
CA LYS A 277 -2.58 -11.43 -27.88
C LYS A 277 -2.22 -12.55 -28.83
N GLY A 278 -1.73 -13.65 -28.27
CA GLY A 278 -1.35 -14.82 -29.07
C GLY A 278 -1.25 -16.09 -28.25
N SER A 279 -0.90 -17.17 -28.95
CA SER A 279 -0.55 -18.44 -28.28
C SER A 279 0.72 -18.24 -27.45
N ILE A 280 0.81 -18.95 -26.31
CA ILE A 280 2.01 -18.91 -25.46
C ILE A 280 3.29 -19.25 -26.23
N SER A 281 3.21 -20.08 -27.27
CA SER A 281 4.35 -20.43 -28.12
C SER A 281 4.88 -19.29 -29.00
N THR A 282 4.12 -18.19 -29.11
CA THR A 282 4.50 -16.99 -29.86
C THR A 282 4.72 -15.78 -28.95
N MET A 283 4.83 -16.01 -27.65
CA MET A 283 5.00 -14.95 -26.69
C MET A 283 6.33 -14.19 -26.91
N PRO A 284 6.28 -12.86 -27.08
CA PRO A 284 7.50 -12.07 -27.10
C PRO A 284 8.12 -11.97 -25.71
N GLU A 285 9.42 -11.72 -25.66
CA GLU A 285 10.15 -11.51 -24.40
C GLU A 285 9.93 -10.07 -23.89
N ILE A 286 8.70 -9.78 -23.45
CA ILE A 286 8.29 -8.47 -22.94
C ILE A 286 7.75 -8.65 -21.51
N PRO A 287 8.46 -8.17 -20.47
CA PRO A 287 7.94 -8.20 -19.10
C PRO A 287 6.63 -7.43 -18.99
N GLY A 288 5.74 -7.86 -18.07
CA GLY A 288 4.43 -7.26 -17.85
C GLY A 288 3.31 -7.79 -18.75
N LEU A 289 3.58 -8.76 -19.63
CA LEU A 289 2.53 -9.44 -20.38
C LEU A 289 1.62 -10.22 -19.44
N LEU A 290 0.31 -10.16 -19.74
CA LEU A 290 -0.66 -11.06 -19.15
C LEU A 290 -0.43 -12.49 -19.68
N LEU A 291 -0.34 -13.46 -18.78
CA LEU A 291 -0.41 -14.87 -19.11
C LEU A 291 -1.79 -15.42 -18.75
N TRP A 292 -2.33 -16.27 -19.60
CA TRP A 292 -3.65 -16.85 -19.42
C TRP A 292 -3.65 -18.35 -19.65
N MET A 293 -4.36 -19.04 -18.80
CA MET A 293 -4.86 -20.41 -19.00
C MET A 293 -6.31 -20.48 -18.49
N ASP A 294 -7.02 -21.54 -18.82
CA ASP A 294 -8.44 -21.70 -18.44
C ASP A 294 -8.67 -21.42 -16.95
N GLY A 295 -9.49 -20.41 -16.66
CA GLY A 295 -9.84 -19.97 -15.32
C GLY A 295 -8.71 -19.27 -14.53
N HIS A 296 -7.57 -18.92 -15.13
CA HIS A 296 -6.45 -18.33 -14.40
C HIS A 296 -5.59 -17.36 -15.22
N VAL A 297 -5.00 -16.37 -14.53
CA VAL A 297 -4.05 -15.43 -15.14
C VAL A 297 -2.82 -15.22 -14.23
N GLY A 298 -1.73 -14.80 -14.85
CA GLY A 298 -0.48 -14.38 -14.20
C GLY A 298 0.19 -13.26 -14.96
N ILE A 299 1.27 -12.75 -14.42
CA ILE A 299 2.08 -11.65 -14.97
C ILE A 299 3.45 -12.21 -15.34
N TYR A 300 3.84 -12.09 -16.61
CA TYR A 300 5.19 -12.43 -17.06
C TYR A 300 6.18 -11.39 -16.52
N ILE A 301 7.25 -11.83 -15.90
CA ILE A 301 8.25 -10.94 -15.28
C ILE A 301 9.63 -10.98 -15.96
N GLY A 302 9.72 -11.63 -17.14
CA GLY A 302 10.99 -11.83 -17.85
C GLY A 302 11.65 -13.16 -17.52
N ASP A 303 12.70 -13.51 -18.29
CA ASP A 303 13.56 -14.67 -18.08
C ASP A 303 12.82 -16.01 -17.94
N GLY A 304 11.66 -16.15 -18.57
CA GLY A 304 10.84 -17.36 -18.50
C GLY A 304 10.11 -17.57 -17.17
N TYR A 305 9.93 -16.52 -16.35
CA TYR A 305 9.22 -16.58 -15.09
C TYR A 305 7.93 -15.75 -15.11
N ALA A 306 7.00 -16.17 -14.28
CA ALA A 306 5.76 -15.46 -14.01
C ALA A 306 5.53 -15.31 -12.50
N ILE A 307 4.78 -14.28 -12.11
CA ILE A 307 4.19 -14.16 -10.79
C ILE A 307 2.66 -14.26 -10.94
N GLU A 308 2.06 -15.05 -10.09
CA GLU A 308 0.63 -15.35 -10.11
C GLU A 308 0.05 -15.46 -8.69
N ALA A 309 -1.16 -14.98 -8.48
CA ALA A 309 -1.93 -15.33 -7.29
C ALA A 309 -2.56 -16.70 -7.52
N MET A 310 -1.85 -17.77 -7.11
CA MET A 310 -2.08 -19.14 -7.55
C MET A 310 -3.35 -19.76 -6.94
N GLY A 311 -3.71 -19.36 -5.74
CA GLY A 311 -4.86 -19.90 -5.04
C GLY A 311 -4.73 -19.81 -3.52
N THR A 312 -5.84 -20.09 -2.82
CA THR A 312 -5.96 -19.79 -1.38
C THR A 312 -4.87 -20.42 -0.51
N ARG A 313 -4.35 -21.58 -0.87
CA ARG A 313 -3.31 -22.27 -0.08
C ARG A 313 -1.89 -21.82 -0.40
N TYR A 314 -1.70 -21.06 -1.46
CA TYR A 314 -0.38 -20.69 -1.98
C TYR A 314 -0.11 -19.19 -1.87
N GLY A 315 -1.14 -18.33 -2.02
CA GLY A 315 -0.97 -16.89 -2.14
C GLY A 315 -0.35 -16.48 -3.47
N VAL A 316 0.45 -15.42 -3.45
CA VAL A 316 1.21 -14.93 -4.61
C VAL A 316 2.55 -15.64 -4.68
N VAL A 317 2.84 -16.26 -5.82
CA VAL A 317 4.01 -17.11 -6.04
C VAL A 317 4.72 -16.79 -7.35
N LYS A 318 6.03 -17.05 -7.40
CA LYS A 318 6.84 -17.02 -8.63
C LYS A 318 6.89 -18.44 -9.21
N THR A 319 6.60 -18.57 -10.50
CA THR A 319 6.59 -19.87 -11.22
C THR A 319 7.36 -19.77 -12.53
N GLN A 320 7.83 -20.92 -13.04
CA GLN A 320 8.35 -20.97 -14.39
C GLN A 320 7.19 -21.00 -15.41
N VAL A 321 7.32 -20.26 -16.49
CA VAL A 321 6.34 -20.27 -17.59
C VAL A 321 6.30 -21.64 -18.25
N ALA A 322 7.48 -22.22 -18.49
CA ALA A 322 7.60 -23.55 -19.07
C ALA A 322 6.97 -24.63 -18.16
N GLY A 323 6.08 -25.42 -18.71
CA GLY A 323 5.43 -26.53 -18.00
C GLY A 323 4.30 -26.13 -17.05
N ARG A 324 4.02 -24.82 -16.87
CA ARG A 324 2.95 -24.34 -16.00
C ARG A 324 1.54 -24.52 -16.59
N GLY A 325 1.46 -24.63 -17.91
CA GLY A 325 0.18 -24.84 -18.62
C GLY A 325 -0.43 -23.56 -19.19
N TRP A 326 0.31 -22.45 -19.22
CA TRP A 326 -0.12 -21.23 -19.89
C TRP A 326 -0.45 -21.51 -21.37
N GLN A 327 -1.53 -20.90 -21.88
CA GLN A 327 -2.04 -21.13 -23.22
C GLN A 327 -1.94 -19.90 -24.12
N LYS A 328 -2.17 -18.71 -23.54
CA LYS A 328 -2.14 -17.44 -24.27
C LYS A 328 -1.33 -16.42 -23.50
N TRP A 329 -0.88 -15.39 -24.23
CA TRP A 329 -0.35 -14.15 -23.71
C TRP A 329 -1.15 -12.95 -24.25
N GLY A 330 -1.10 -11.79 -23.59
CA GLY A 330 -1.74 -10.58 -24.08
C GLY A 330 -1.15 -9.31 -23.47
N LYS A 331 -1.26 -8.20 -24.22
CA LYS A 331 -0.99 -6.85 -23.74
C LYS A 331 -2.25 -6.24 -23.14
N ILE A 332 -2.17 -5.75 -21.94
CA ILE A 332 -3.29 -5.13 -21.20
C ILE A 332 -3.50 -3.70 -21.75
N PRO A 333 -4.69 -3.34 -22.27
CA PRO A 333 -4.91 -2.04 -22.93
C PRO A 333 -4.77 -0.82 -22.00
N SER A 334 -4.96 -1.01 -20.69
CA SER A 334 -4.89 0.09 -19.71
C SER A 334 -3.48 0.41 -19.22
N ILE A 335 -2.44 -0.23 -19.76
CA ILE A 335 -1.04 0.03 -19.40
C ILE A 335 -0.21 0.31 -20.67
N GLU A 336 0.79 1.15 -20.54
CA GLU A 336 1.77 1.43 -21.59
C GLU A 336 2.87 0.35 -21.56
N TYR A 337 3.26 -0.15 -22.73
CA TYR A 337 4.37 -1.10 -22.85
C TYR A 337 5.64 -0.36 -23.25
N ILE A 338 6.51 -0.15 -22.25
CA ILE A 338 7.82 0.48 -22.42
C ILE A 338 8.81 -0.62 -22.80
N GLU A 339 9.53 -0.39 -23.88
CA GLU A 339 10.66 -1.22 -24.28
C GLU A 339 11.89 -0.72 -23.49
N GLU A 340 12.54 -1.59 -22.71
CA GLU A 340 13.84 -1.25 -22.14
C GLU A 340 14.80 -0.94 -23.30
N ALA A 341 15.41 0.24 -23.27
CA ALA A 341 16.46 0.57 -24.22
C ALA A 341 17.57 -0.47 -24.06
N GLU A 342 17.86 -1.23 -25.13
CA GLU A 342 19.02 -2.12 -25.14
C GLU A 342 20.23 -1.30 -24.64
N GLU A 343 20.85 -1.70 -23.53
CA GLU A 343 22.13 -1.16 -23.12
C GLU A 343 23.10 -1.44 -24.27
N THR A 344 23.30 -0.44 -25.11
CA THR A 344 24.37 -0.51 -26.13
C THR A 344 25.67 -0.61 -25.37
N GLU A 345 26.24 -1.82 -25.36
CA GLU A 345 27.62 -2.01 -24.90
C GLU A 345 28.50 -0.91 -25.51
N PRO A 346 29.33 -0.23 -24.70
CA PRO A 346 30.23 0.78 -25.24
C PRO A 346 31.09 0.12 -26.30
N SER A 347 30.92 0.54 -27.55
CA SER A 347 31.73 0.13 -28.68
C SER A 347 33.22 0.26 -28.31
N GLU A 348 33.91 -0.87 -28.19
CA GLU A 348 35.36 -0.90 -28.22
C GLU A 348 35.81 -0.36 -29.59
N ALA A 349 35.87 0.96 -29.70
CA ALA A 349 36.39 1.63 -30.86
C ALA A 349 37.76 2.24 -30.54
N ALA A 350 38.75 1.55 -31.05
CA ALA A 350 40.05 2.08 -31.50
C ALA A 350 41.06 2.50 -30.41
N VAL A 351 41.81 1.51 -29.93
CA VAL A 351 43.25 1.73 -29.76
C VAL A 351 43.92 1.37 -31.08
N GLY A 352 44.26 2.38 -31.84
CA GLY A 352 45.12 2.33 -33.01
C GLY A 352 46.23 3.37 -32.85
#